data_516d2700db6d4dde987a796e637cc5c7
#
_entry.id   516d2700db6d4dde987a796e637cc5c7
#
_cell.length_a   1.000
_cell.length_b   1.000
_cell.length_c   1.000
_cell.angle_alpha   90.00
_cell.angle_beta   90.00
_cell.angle_gamma   90.00
#
_symmetry.space_group_name_H-M   'P 1'
#
loop_
_entity.id
_entity.type
_entity.pdbx_description
1 polymer ?
#
loop_
_entity_poly.entity_id
_entity_poly.type
_entity_poly.pdbx_seq_one_letter_code
_entity_poly.pdbx_strand_id
1 'polypeptide(L)'
;YEIASCLVGSEMCIRDRGESVHMKKVVAMYEQEEEYGKNLAEYVNRKENMPFELQVFSQADKLSDYLQGHTPQLLLLSEESSLESYGEMFVKTQDVLYLTEHKEQARDHKENHIYKYQPTDQLLNQLMQRMSDHDKRDSPVMQESCPIYGVYSPVGRCGKTTFSLLLGELLARKRSVLYIGFDELPFWDEEENISEEQGEKGTLSDAYFYWQRQKLKEKLPVLVSHWHGVDVLTGMNCPEDLCAIQPEEWSQLILKIAQETEYAAIVLDIGSKLWLADSIFLMCSQLYVPVLSERLAKDQQRRFELWLEKNGSDELLQRMQIVTLPQCAQNGTMKERLEYALWGEAGDYVRNLIKSEW
;
A
#
# COMPACT_ATOMS: atom_id res chain seq x y z
N TYR A 1 -22.96 29.46 -35.99
CA TYR A 1 -23.11 29.77 -34.53
C TYR A 1 -22.02 29.02 -33.81
N GLU A 2 -21.03 29.79 -33.46
CA GLU A 2 -19.91 29.43 -32.59
C GLU A 2 -20.42 29.12 -31.19
N ILE A 3 -20.03 27.99 -30.61
CA ILE A 3 -19.79 27.92 -29.18
C ILE A 3 -18.50 27.14 -29.00
N ALA A 4 -17.39 27.85 -29.09
CA ALA A 4 -16.17 27.48 -28.42
C ALA A 4 -16.34 27.91 -26.96
N SER A 5 -16.45 27.01 -26.03
CA SER A 5 -16.30 27.36 -24.63
C SER A 5 -15.12 26.61 -24.05
N CYS A 6 -14.03 27.31 -24.09
CA CYS A 6 -12.93 27.21 -23.14
C CYS A 6 -13.47 27.25 -21.73
N LEU A 7 -13.34 26.18 -20.97
CA LEU A 7 -13.38 26.27 -19.52
C LEU A 7 -11.93 26.46 -19.03
N VAL A 8 -11.44 27.66 -19.29
CA VAL A 8 -10.28 28.23 -18.58
C VAL A 8 -10.87 29.16 -17.51
N GLY A 9 -10.48 28.88 -16.26
CA GLY A 9 -10.37 29.91 -15.24
C GLY A 9 -11.67 30.53 -14.76
N SER A 10 -12.22 30.05 -13.66
CA SER A 10 -12.88 30.96 -12.74
C SER A 10 -11.93 31.29 -11.60
N GLU A 11 -11.24 32.44 -11.75
CA GLU A 11 -10.77 33.17 -10.60
C GLU A 11 -11.99 33.57 -9.79
N MET A 12 -12.22 32.91 -8.69
CA MET A 12 -13.18 33.40 -7.72
C MET A 12 -12.74 33.14 -6.28
N CYS A 13 -12.34 34.25 -5.69
CA CYS A 13 -12.49 34.59 -4.28
C CYS A 13 -11.76 33.72 -3.26
N ILE A 14 -10.55 34.16 -3.00
CA ILE A 14 -9.91 34.08 -1.69
C ILE A 14 -10.83 34.77 -0.67
N ARG A 15 -11.46 34.01 0.20
CA ARG A 15 -11.93 34.46 1.51
C ARG A 15 -11.78 33.36 2.53
N ASP A 16 -10.79 33.52 3.35
CA ASP A 16 -10.64 33.09 4.73
C ASP A 16 -11.39 31.82 5.17
N ARG A 17 -10.73 30.66 5.03
CA ARG A 17 -10.70 29.62 6.04
C ARG A 17 -9.34 28.94 5.93
N GLY A 18 -8.60 28.88 7.05
CA GLY A 18 -7.31 28.20 7.12
C GLY A 18 -7.46 26.69 7.00
N GLU A 19 -7.59 26.22 5.79
CA GLU A 19 -7.38 24.84 5.39
C GLU A 19 -6.14 24.84 4.51
N SER A 20 -5.12 24.10 4.93
CA SER A 20 -3.96 23.82 4.09
C SER A 20 -4.46 23.08 2.85
N VAL A 21 -4.57 23.80 1.74
CA VAL A 21 -4.88 23.22 0.43
C VAL A 21 -3.68 22.32 0.07
N HIS A 22 -3.80 21.03 0.27
CA HIS A 22 -2.94 20.08 -0.43
C HIS A 22 -3.19 20.26 -1.91
N MET A 23 -2.26 20.90 -2.62
CA MET A 23 -2.31 20.96 -4.08
C MET A 23 -2.25 19.52 -4.58
N LYS A 24 -3.35 19.05 -5.20
CA LYS A 24 -3.39 17.73 -5.85
C LYS A 24 -2.28 17.70 -6.90
N LYS A 25 -1.57 16.61 -6.94
CA LYS A 25 -0.56 16.35 -7.97
C LYS A 25 -1.24 16.32 -9.33
N VAL A 26 -0.58 16.73 -10.39
CA VAL A 26 -1.15 16.75 -11.73
C VAL A 26 -0.51 15.67 -12.59
N VAL A 27 -1.35 14.85 -13.20
CA VAL A 27 -1.00 13.93 -14.27
C VAL A 27 -1.48 14.53 -15.58
N ALA A 28 -0.58 14.81 -16.51
CA ALA A 28 -0.94 15.30 -17.83
C ALA A 28 -1.04 14.12 -18.81
N MET A 29 -2.09 14.09 -19.61
CA MET A 29 -2.34 13.02 -20.59
C MET A 29 -2.51 13.61 -21.98
N TYR A 30 -1.77 13.08 -22.95
CA TYR A 30 -2.01 13.33 -24.35
C TYR A 30 -2.78 12.16 -24.97
N GLU A 31 -3.97 12.42 -25.47
CA GLU A 31 -4.83 11.41 -26.07
C GLU A 31 -5.62 12.01 -27.23
N GLN A 32 -5.48 11.42 -28.42
CA GLN A 32 -6.17 11.88 -29.63
C GLN A 32 -7.65 11.53 -29.62
N GLU A 33 -8.01 10.45 -28.95
CA GLU A 33 -9.39 10.02 -28.78
C GLU A 33 -10.09 10.85 -27.70
N GLU A 34 -10.71 11.97 -28.09
CA GLU A 34 -11.30 12.95 -27.17
C GLU A 34 -12.31 12.33 -26.20
N GLU A 35 -13.13 11.39 -26.67
CA GLU A 35 -14.15 10.75 -25.82
C GLU A 35 -13.52 9.88 -24.73
N TYR A 36 -12.50 9.11 -25.06
CA TYR A 36 -11.77 8.30 -24.08
C TYR A 36 -11.09 9.17 -23.03
N GLY A 37 -10.32 10.15 -23.47
CA GLY A 37 -9.61 11.05 -22.57
C GLY A 37 -10.56 11.82 -21.64
N LYS A 38 -11.65 12.33 -22.17
CA LYS A 38 -12.67 13.07 -21.40
C LYS A 38 -13.35 12.18 -20.36
N ASN A 39 -13.79 10.98 -20.76
CA ASN A 39 -14.45 10.05 -19.85
C ASN A 39 -13.51 9.62 -18.71
N LEU A 40 -12.25 9.35 -19.02
CA LEU A 40 -11.24 9.00 -18.02
C LEU A 40 -11.00 10.15 -17.05
N ALA A 41 -10.82 11.39 -17.57
CA ALA A 41 -10.63 12.56 -16.73
C ALA A 41 -11.83 12.84 -15.82
N GLU A 42 -13.06 12.74 -16.35
CA GLU A 42 -14.26 12.89 -15.55
C GLU A 42 -14.37 11.84 -14.45
N TYR A 43 -14.03 10.59 -14.75
CA TYR A 43 -14.05 9.50 -13.77
C TYR A 43 -13.02 9.75 -12.65
N VAL A 44 -11.78 10.08 -13.01
CA VAL A 44 -10.68 10.33 -12.06
C VAL A 44 -10.98 11.55 -11.18
N ASN A 45 -11.36 12.67 -11.80
CA ASN A 45 -11.49 13.94 -11.10
C ASN A 45 -12.76 14.02 -10.24
N ARG A 46 -13.76 13.15 -10.47
CA ARG A 46 -14.95 13.01 -9.61
C ARG A 46 -14.71 12.16 -8.38
N LYS A 47 -13.68 11.33 -8.38
CA LYS A 47 -13.35 10.45 -7.25
C LYS A 47 -12.74 11.30 -6.13
N GLU A 48 -13.45 11.46 -5.01
CA GLU A 48 -13.05 12.39 -3.92
C GLU A 48 -11.68 12.07 -3.30
N ASN A 49 -11.24 10.81 -3.34
CA ASN A 49 -10.00 10.35 -2.70
C ASN A 49 -8.83 10.15 -3.68
N MET A 50 -8.88 10.73 -4.88
CA MET A 50 -7.74 10.62 -5.80
C MET A 50 -6.60 11.57 -5.38
N PRO A 51 -5.36 11.07 -5.25
CA PRO A 51 -4.20 11.87 -4.86
C PRO A 51 -3.72 12.80 -5.97
N PHE A 52 -4.26 12.68 -7.17
CA PHE A 52 -3.91 13.49 -8.32
C PHE A 52 -5.14 13.94 -9.12
N GLU A 53 -4.93 14.94 -9.95
CA GLU A 53 -5.87 15.42 -10.95
C GLU A 53 -5.37 15.03 -12.33
N LEU A 54 -6.27 14.54 -13.20
CA LEU A 54 -5.95 14.18 -14.59
C LEU A 54 -6.33 15.32 -15.53
N GLN A 55 -5.34 15.89 -16.20
CA GLN A 55 -5.52 16.89 -17.25
C GLN A 55 -5.27 16.28 -18.62
N VAL A 56 -6.25 16.32 -19.51
CA VAL A 56 -6.19 15.68 -20.82
C VAL A 56 -6.07 16.71 -21.93
N PHE A 57 -5.18 16.46 -22.86
CA PHE A 57 -4.91 17.28 -24.03
C PHE A 57 -5.10 16.44 -25.29
N SER A 58 -5.94 16.91 -26.22
CA SER A 58 -6.15 16.27 -27.53
C SER A 58 -5.29 16.87 -28.66
N GLN A 59 -4.62 17.98 -28.36
CA GLN A 59 -3.73 18.67 -29.32
C GLN A 59 -2.34 18.82 -28.72
N ALA A 60 -1.32 18.42 -29.48
CA ALA A 60 0.07 18.43 -29.02
C ALA A 60 0.56 19.87 -28.71
N ASP A 61 0.14 20.86 -29.48
CA ASP A 61 0.51 22.26 -29.25
C ASP A 61 0.03 22.76 -27.89
N LYS A 62 -1.20 22.39 -27.48
CA LYS A 62 -1.74 22.77 -26.17
C LYS A 62 -1.03 22.08 -25.01
N LEU A 63 -0.63 20.82 -25.19
CA LEU A 63 0.20 20.14 -24.20
C LEU A 63 1.57 20.81 -24.10
N SER A 64 2.17 21.17 -25.23
CA SER A 64 3.45 21.87 -25.28
C SER A 64 3.39 23.21 -24.55
N ASP A 65 2.37 24.01 -24.81
CA ASP A 65 2.17 25.30 -24.15
C ASP A 65 1.99 25.13 -22.62
N TYR A 66 1.24 24.10 -22.22
CA TYR A 66 1.07 23.76 -20.82
C TYR A 66 2.40 23.39 -20.14
N LEU A 67 3.22 22.56 -20.78
CA LEU A 67 4.51 22.11 -20.24
C LEU A 67 5.57 23.21 -20.18
N GLN A 68 5.42 24.33 -20.90
CA GLN A 68 6.30 25.49 -20.74
C GLN A 68 6.15 26.20 -19.40
N GLY A 69 4.94 26.15 -18.82
CA GLY A 69 4.63 26.83 -17.55
C GLY A 69 4.39 25.89 -16.36
N HIS A 70 4.19 24.61 -16.62
CA HIS A 70 3.81 23.61 -15.60
C HIS A 70 4.63 22.35 -15.74
N THR A 71 5.00 21.75 -14.62
CA THR A 71 5.68 20.46 -14.57
C THR A 71 4.73 19.43 -13.95
N PRO A 72 4.04 18.61 -14.77
CA PRO A 72 3.22 17.53 -14.22
C PRO A 72 4.13 16.48 -13.60
N GLN A 73 3.62 15.77 -12.61
CA GLN A 73 4.37 14.69 -11.96
C GLN A 73 4.54 13.47 -12.86
N LEU A 74 3.56 13.24 -13.75
CA LEU A 74 3.57 12.13 -14.68
C LEU A 74 2.97 12.59 -16.00
N LEU A 75 3.55 12.15 -17.11
CA LEU A 75 3.05 12.39 -18.44
C LEU A 75 2.60 11.06 -19.08
N LEU A 76 1.33 10.98 -19.46
CA LEU A 76 0.77 9.85 -20.18
C LEU A 76 0.68 10.18 -21.67
N LEU A 77 1.22 9.34 -22.53
CA LEU A 77 1.22 9.53 -23.96
C LEU A 77 0.56 8.35 -24.66
N SER A 78 -0.35 8.60 -25.58
CA SER A 78 -0.88 7.59 -26.50
C SER A 78 0.19 7.19 -27.52
N GLU A 79 0.38 5.90 -27.78
CA GLU A 79 1.41 5.36 -28.66
C GLU A 79 1.23 5.79 -30.15
N GLU A 80 -0.01 6.06 -30.56
CA GLU A 80 -0.34 6.51 -31.92
C GLU A 80 0.11 7.95 -32.19
N SER A 81 0.52 8.69 -31.17
CA SER A 81 1.04 10.03 -31.35
C SER A 81 2.43 9.96 -31.96
N SER A 82 2.57 10.46 -33.18
CA SER A 82 3.87 10.66 -33.86
C SER A 82 4.70 11.73 -33.13
N LEU A 83 5.14 11.40 -31.92
CA LEU A 83 5.92 12.27 -31.03
C LEU A 83 7.39 12.39 -31.44
N GLU A 84 7.81 11.74 -32.52
CA GLU A 84 9.15 11.91 -33.07
C GLU A 84 9.52 13.39 -33.32
N SER A 85 8.52 14.22 -33.58
CA SER A 85 8.69 15.67 -33.79
C SER A 85 8.78 16.47 -32.49
N TYR A 86 8.38 15.91 -31.36
CA TYR A 86 8.27 16.63 -30.07
C TYR A 86 9.17 16.03 -28.99
N GLY A 87 9.97 15.00 -29.31
CA GLY A 87 10.77 14.24 -28.34
C GLY A 87 11.70 15.08 -27.46
N GLU A 88 12.32 16.11 -27.99
CA GLU A 88 13.20 16.99 -27.20
C GLU A 88 12.45 17.90 -26.22
N MET A 89 11.16 18.16 -26.47
CA MET A 89 10.34 19.07 -25.65
C MET A 89 9.79 18.38 -24.39
N PHE A 90 9.61 17.06 -24.47
CA PHE A 90 9.11 16.26 -23.33
C PHE A 90 10.21 15.79 -22.36
N VAL A 91 11.48 15.97 -22.72
CA VAL A 91 12.66 15.56 -21.91
C VAL A 91 12.73 16.25 -20.52
N LYS A 92 11.99 17.32 -20.32
CA LYS A 92 11.93 18.01 -19.00
C LYS A 92 10.98 17.36 -18.00
N THR A 93 10.11 16.45 -18.44
CA THR A 93 9.22 15.70 -17.57
C THR A 93 9.94 14.44 -17.12
N GLN A 94 10.09 14.23 -15.82
CA GLN A 94 10.93 13.16 -15.27
C GLN A 94 10.38 11.77 -15.55
N ASP A 95 9.04 11.58 -15.64
CA ASP A 95 8.43 10.29 -15.94
C ASP A 95 7.40 10.36 -17.06
N VAL A 96 7.62 9.55 -18.09
CA VAL A 96 6.73 9.39 -19.24
C VAL A 96 6.24 7.95 -19.28
N LEU A 97 4.93 7.75 -19.35
CA LEU A 97 4.29 6.45 -19.58
C LEU A 97 3.53 6.46 -20.90
N TYR A 98 3.60 5.35 -21.62
CA TYR A 98 2.90 5.16 -22.88
C TYR A 98 1.65 4.31 -22.70
N LEU A 99 0.52 4.80 -23.17
CA LEU A 99 -0.71 4.02 -23.27
C LEU A 99 -0.73 3.26 -24.58
N THR A 100 -0.60 1.95 -24.52
CA THR A 100 -0.61 1.07 -25.69
C THR A 100 -1.93 0.35 -25.85
N GLU A 101 -2.35 0.17 -27.11
CA GLU A 101 -3.52 -0.62 -27.47
C GLU A 101 -3.23 -2.12 -27.55
N HIS A 102 -1.96 -2.52 -27.56
CA HIS A 102 -1.52 -3.90 -27.69
C HIS A 102 -1.05 -4.48 -26.35
N LYS A 103 -1.74 -5.53 -25.89
CA LYS A 103 -1.37 -6.22 -24.63
C LYS A 103 0.04 -6.80 -24.62
N GLU A 104 0.55 -7.20 -25.78
CA GLU A 104 1.89 -7.78 -25.92
C GLU A 104 2.97 -6.72 -25.67
N GLN A 105 2.79 -5.53 -26.22
CA GLN A 105 3.71 -4.41 -26.00
C GLN A 105 3.74 -3.96 -24.53
N ALA A 106 2.58 -3.93 -23.86
CA ALA A 106 2.50 -3.65 -22.43
C ALA A 106 3.18 -4.73 -21.58
N ARG A 107 3.32 -5.96 -22.08
CA ARG A 107 4.05 -7.05 -21.41
C ARG A 107 5.55 -7.01 -21.65
N ASP A 108 5.97 -6.67 -22.86
CA ASP A 108 7.38 -6.66 -23.26
C ASP A 108 8.13 -5.42 -22.72
N HIS A 109 7.42 -4.30 -22.57
CA HIS A 109 7.96 -3.02 -22.08
C HIS A 109 7.28 -2.56 -20.79
N LYS A 110 7.16 -3.46 -19.81
CA LYS A 110 6.44 -3.22 -18.54
C LYS A 110 6.85 -1.94 -17.80
N GLU A 111 8.08 -1.48 -17.99
CA GLU A 111 8.57 -0.31 -17.27
C GLU A 111 7.90 1.00 -17.67
N ASN A 112 7.53 1.17 -18.96
CA ASN A 112 7.03 2.43 -19.48
C ASN A 112 5.73 2.33 -20.27
N HIS A 113 5.13 1.13 -20.41
CA HIS A 113 3.92 0.92 -21.20
C HIS A 113 2.79 0.38 -20.34
N ILE A 114 1.60 0.95 -20.52
CA ILE A 114 0.35 0.55 -19.85
C ILE A 114 -0.68 0.21 -20.92
N TYR A 115 -1.39 -0.91 -20.76
CA TYR A 115 -2.47 -1.28 -21.68
C TYR A 115 -3.68 -0.35 -21.51
N LYS A 116 -4.10 0.31 -22.60
CA LYS A 116 -5.16 1.33 -22.61
C LYS A 116 -6.53 0.75 -22.24
N TYR A 117 -6.91 -0.39 -22.82
CA TYR A 117 -8.24 -0.99 -22.68
C TYR A 117 -8.31 -2.02 -21.54
N GLN A 118 -7.84 -1.67 -20.38
CA GLN A 118 -7.99 -2.44 -19.15
C GLN A 118 -9.07 -1.80 -18.25
N PRO A 119 -9.56 -2.51 -17.22
CA PRO A 119 -10.45 -1.90 -16.23
C PRO A 119 -9.85 -0.62 -15.64
N THR A 120 -10.66 0.44 -15.56
CA THR A 120 -10.17 1.77 -15.13
C THR A 120 -9.49 1.74 -13.76
N ASP A 121 -9.97 0.92 -12.83
CA ASP A 121 -9.36 0.78 -11.51
C ASP A 121 -7.96 0.15 -11.58
N GLN A 122 -7.70 -0.78 -12.50
CA GLN A 122 -6.36 -1.33 -12.72
C GLN A 122 -5.43 -0.28 -13.32
N LEU A 123 -5.91 0.51 -14.28
CA LEU A 123 -5.14 1.63 -14.84
C LEU A 123 -4.75 2.63 -13.74
N LEU A 124 -5.70 3.02 -12.90
CA LEU A 124 -5.46 3.96 -11.81
C LEU A 124 -4.47 3.42 -10.78
N ASN A 125 -4.55 2.15 -10.42
CA ASN A 125 -3.61 1.52 -9.50
C ASN A 125 -2.19 1.54 -10.06
N GLN A 126 -2.01 1.25 -11.35
CA GLN A 126 -0.70 1.32 -11.99
C GLN A 126 -0.15 2.75 -12.00
N LEU A 127 -0.98 3.76 -12.27
CA LEU A 127 -0.58 5.16 -12.20
C LEU A 127 -0.17 5.59 -10.79
N MET A 128 -0.95 5.23 -9.78
CA MET A 128 -0.64 5.53 -8.38
C MET A 128 0.67 4.87 -7.94
N GLN A 129 0.90 3.63 -8.34
CA GLN A 129 2.14 2.92 -8.05
C GLN A 129 3.34 3.64 -8.65
N ARG A 130 3.27 4.07 -9.93
CA ARG A 130 4.35 4.82 -10.59
C ARG A 130 4.61 6.17 -9.93
N MET A 131 3.57 6.90 -9.56
CA MET A 131 3.71 8.17 -8.84
C MET A 131 4.37 7.99 -7.47
N SER A 132 4.05 6.89 -6.77
CA SER A 132 4.69 6.56 -5.48
C SER A 132 6.17 6.21 -5.65
N ASP A 133 6.55 5.49 -6.72
CA ASP A 133 7.95 5.16 -7.01
C ASP A 133 8.76 6.40 -7.40
N HIS A 134 8.13 7.39 -8.01
CA HIS A 134 8.75 8.68 -8.31
C HIS A 134 9.07 9.48 -7.06
N ASP A 135 8.13 9.58 -6.11
CA ASP A 135 8.34 10.30 -4.85
C ASP A 135 9.54 9.73 -4.06
N LYS A 136 9.86 8.45 -4.26
CA LYS A 136 11.06 7.82 -3.66
C LYS A 136 12.37 8.24 -4.33
N ARG A 137 12.34 8.66 -5.60
CA ARG A 137 13.57 9.07 -6.35
C ARG A 137 13.97 10.52 -6.08
N ASP A 138 13.01 11.39 -5.78
CA ASP A 138 13.25 12.83 -5.59
C ASP A 138 13.58 13.25 -4.14
N SER A 139 13.61 12.33 -3.19
CA SER A 139 13.99 12.64 -1.82
C SER A 139 15.51 12.61 -1.63
N PRO A 140 16.17 13.76 -1.39
CA PRO A 140 17.60 13.82 -1.15
C PRO A 140 17.93 13.53 0.32
N VAL A 141 17.53 12.41 0.83
CA VAL A 141 18.08 11.71 2.01
C VAL A 141 17.59 10.27 1.87
N MET A 142 18.51 9.32 1.77
CA MET A 142 18.20 7.91 2.01
C MET A 142 17.70 7.77 3.47
N GLN A 143 16.45 8.04 3.71
CA GLN A 143 15.75 7.39 4.80
C GLN A 143 15.64 5.94 4.36
N GLU A 144 16.28 5.06 5.11
CA GLU A 144 16.09 3.62 4.94
C GLU A 144 14.59 3.38 4.88
N SER A 145 14.10 2.90 3.74
CA SER A 145 12.68 2.68 3.54
C SER A 145 12.20 1.73 4.64
N CYS A 146 11.21 2.13 5.41
CA CYS A 146 10.59 1.29 6.43
C CYS A 146 9.94 0.08 5.72
N PRO A 147 10.57 -1.12 5.71
CA PRO A 147 10.00 -2.29 5.05
C PRO A 147 8.73 -2.72 5.77
N ILE A 148 7.72 -3.09 4.97
CA ILE A 148 6.45 -3.61 5.44
C ILE A 148 6.43 -5.11 5.17
N TYR A 149 6.37 -5.90 6.23
CA TYR A 149 6.29 -7.35 6.17
C TYR A 149 4.85 -7.80 6.39
N GLY A 150 4.21 -8.31 5.33
CA GLY A 150 2.86 -8.86 5.43
C GLY A 150 2.91 -10.35 5.83
N VAL A 151 2.02 -10.75 6.72
CA VAL A 151 1.80 -12.16 7.05
C VAL A 151 0.34 -12.49 6.79
N TYR A 152 0.10 -13.34 5.83
CA TYR A 152 -1.24 -13.76 5.42
C TYR A 152 -1.28 -15.27 5.19
N SER A 153 -2.41 -15.88 5.43
CA SER A 153 -2.63 -17.27 5.02
C SER A 153 -4.09 -17.50 4.64
N PRO A 154 -4.34 -18.18 3.53
CA PRO A 154 -5.69 -18.65 3.19
C PRO A 154 -6.16 -19.78 4.11
N VAL A 155 -5.28 -20.29 4.99
CA VAL A 155 -5.54 -21.39 5.90
C VAL A 155 -5.63 -20.86 7.32
N GLY A 156 -6.68 -21.24 8.05
CA GLY A 156 -6.79 -20.93 9.47
C GLY A 156 -5.87 -21.81 10.32
N ARG A 157 -5.51 -21.33 11.50
CA ARG A 157 -4.73 -22.09 12.52
C ARG A 157 -3.35 -22.57 12.07
N CYS A 158 -2.77 -21.93 11.07
CA CYS A 158 -1.43 -22.22 10.56
C CYS A 158 -0.29 -21.50 11.29
N GLY A 159 -0.61 -20.76 12.38
CA GLY A 159 0.36 -20.03 13.18
C GLY A 159 0.71 -18.64 12.64
N LYS A 160 -0.16 -18.00 11.85
CA LYS A 160 0.04 -16.62 11.34
C LYS A 160 0.51 -15.66 12.43
N THR A 161 -0.35 -15.43 13.42
CA THR A 161 -0.08 -14.50 14.52
C THR A 161 1.18 -14.84 15.29
N THR A 162 1.39 -16.14 15.59
CA THR A 162 2.64 -16.59 16.20
C THR A 162 3.86 -16.24 15.35
N PHE A 163 3.79 -16.48 14.04
CA PHE A 163 4.86 -16.11 13.11
C PHE A 163 5.07 -14.61 13.07
N SER A 164 4.00 -13.80 12.95
CA SER A 164 4.07 -12.34 12.90
C SER A 164 4.73 -11.75 14.14
N LEU A 165 4.37 -12.25 15.33
CA LEU A 165 4.97 -11.79 16.59
C LEU A 165 6.42 -12.22 16.74
N LEU A 166 6.76 -13.47 16.38
CA LEU A 166 8.16 -13.94 16.37
C LEU A 166 9.01 -13.10 15.39
N LEU A 167 8.47 -12.81 14.21
CA LEU A 167 9.13 -11.95 13.23
C LEU A 167 9.38 -10.56 13.80
N GLY A 168 8.32 -9.94 14.37
CA GLY A 168 8.41 -8.63 15.00
C GLY A 168 9.46 -8.57 16.11
N GLU A 169 9.43 -9.54 17.04
CA GLU A 169 10.38 -9.59 18.16
C GLU A 169 11.83 -9.80 17.70
N LEU A 170 12.05 -10.68 16.72
CA LEU A 170 13.38 -10.90 16.19
C LEU A 170 13.91 -9.66 15.45
N LEU A 171 13.09 -8.96 14.68
CA LEU A 171 13.47 -7.71 14.04
C LEU A 171 13.72 -6.59 15.07
N ALA A 172 12.92 -6.55 16.15
CA ALA A 172 13.03 -5.53 17.21
C ALA A 172 14.38 -5.58 17.97
N ARG A 173 15.13 -6.65 17.87
CA ARG A 173 16.51 -6.74 18.43
C ARG A 173 17.49 -5.77 17.79
N LYS A 174 17.19 -5.26 16.58
CA LYS A 174 18.10 -4.39 15.82
C LYS A 174 17.48 -3.07 15.37
N ARG A 175 16.16 -3.00 15.28
CA ARG A 175 15.47 -1.82 14.74
C ARG A 175 14.14 -1.60 15.47
N SER A 176 13.59 -0.39 15.41
CA SER A 176 12.26 -0.10 15.93
C SER A 176 11.20 -0.78 15.05
N VAL A 177 10.29 -1.54 15.66
CA VAL A 177 9.28 -2.33 14.94
C VAL A 177 7.90 -2.02 15.47
N LEU A 178 6.96 -1.79 14.54
CA LEU A 178 5.54 -1.72 14.82
C LEU A 178 4.85 -2.98 14.27
N TYR A 179 4.17 -3.70 15.15
CA TYR A 179 3.23 -4.75 14.77
C TYR A 179 1.82 -4.16 14.66
N ILE A 180 1.12 -4.46 13.58
CA ILE A 180 -0.28 -4.08 13.36
C ILE A 180 -1.11 -5.33 13.11
N GLY A 181 -2.10 -5.59 13.97
CA GLY A 181 -3.05 -6.68 13.81
C GLY A 181 -4.28 -6.24 13.01
N PHE A 182 -4.60 -6.99 11.96
CA PHE A 182 -5.85 -6.84 11.19
C PHE A 182 -6.84 -7.97 11.48
N ASP A 183 -6.76 -8.54 12.67
CA ASP A 183 -7.72 -9.56 13.08
C ASP A 183 -9.05 -8.91 13.55
N GLU A 184 -10.16 -9.57 13.20
CA GLU A 184 -11.51 -9.16 13.57
C GLU A 184 -11.74 -9.22 15.09
N LEU A 185 -11.06 -10.14 15.74
CA LEU A 185 -11.08 -10.33 17.17
C LEU A 185 -9.64 -10.37 17.67
N PRO A 186 -9.16 -9.29 18.28
CA PRO A 186 -7.81 -9.27 18.82
C PRO A 186 -7.66 -10.40 19.85
N PHE A 187 -6.59 -11.17 19.74
CA PHE A 187 -6.34 -12.32 20.64
C PHE A 187 -5.73 -11.90 22.00
N TRP A 188 -5.51 -10.60 22.20
CA TRP A 188 -4.98 -10.05 23.43
C TRP A 188 -6.07 -10.11 24.52
N ASP A 189 -5.98 -11.08 25.41
CA ASP A 189 -6.90 -11.19 26.55
C ASP A 189 -6.68 -10.02 27.51
N GLU A 190 -7.79 -9.49 28.05
CA GLU A 190 -7.76 -8.46 29.09
C GLU A 190 -6.97 -8.91 30.33
N GLU A 191 -6.91 -10.21 30.61
CA GLU A 191 -6.16 -10.82 31.70
C GLU A 191 -4.64 -10.89 31.42
N GLU A 192 -4.22 -10.86 30.16
CA GLU A 192 -2.80 -10.77 29.75
C GLU A 192 -2.33 -9.32 29.59
N ASN A 193 -2.93 -8.38 30.33
CA ASN A 193 -2.55 -6.97 30.31
C ASN A 193 -1.02 -6.81 30.22
N ILE A 194 -0.58 -6.37 29.05
CA ILE A 194 0.84 -6.21 28.71
C ILE A 194 1.53 -5.17 29.62
N SER A 195 0.73 -4.44 30.38
CA SER A 195 1.21 -3.61 31.49
C SER A 195 0.07 -3.29 32.44
N GLU A 196 0.14 -3.80 33.66
CA GLU A 196 -0.76 -3.43 34.78
C GLU A 196 -0.77 -1.92 35.09
N GLU A 197 0.14 -1.14 34.52
CA GLU A 197 0.36 0.28 34.85
C GLU A 197 -0.22 1.28 33.84
N GLN A 198 -0.73 0.85 32.68
CA GLN A 198 -1.18 1.78 31.64
C GLN A 198 -2.61 1.43 31.20
N GLY A 199 -3.56 2.34 31.43
CA GLY A 199 -4.98 2.22 31.08
C GLY A 199 -5.28 1.74 29.66
N GLU A 200 -6.54 1.72 29.23
CA GLU A 200 -6.98 1.28 27.92
C GLU A 200 -6.06 1.81 26.81
N LYS A 201 -5.44 0.92 26.08
CA LYS A 201 -4.58 1.23 24.94
C LYS A 201 -5.41 1.43 23.69
N GLY A 202 -4.86 2.20 22.76
CA GLY A 202 -5.56 2.47 21.52
C GLY A 202 -5.58 1.28 20.57
N THR A 203 -6.52 1.33 19.67
CA THR A 203 -6.75 0.33 18.62
C THR A 203 -6.42 0.87 17.25
N LEU A 204 -6.50 0.01 16.24
CA LEU A 204 -6.38 0.41 14.84
C LEU A 204 -7.48 1.42 14.44
N SER A 205 -8.69 1.35 15.05
CA SER A 205 -9.75 2.35 14.87
C SER A 205 -9.34 3.73 15.37
N ASP A 206 -8.67 3.79 16.52
CA ASP A 206 -8.17 5.06 17.07
C ASP A 206 -7.08 5.66 16.19
N ALA A 207 -6.18 4.81 15.68
CA ALA A 207 -5.15 5.26 14.76
C ALA A 207 -5.76 5.85 13.47
N TYR A 208 -6.79 5.19 12.91
CA TYR A 208 -7.54 5.69 11.76
C TYR A 208 -8.24 7.02 12.07
N PHE A 209 -8.90 7.13 13.23
CA PHE A 209 -9.54 8.37 13.67
C PHE A 209 -8.56 9.55 13.78
N TYR A 210 -7.36 9.32 14.35
CA TYR A 210 -6.35 10.36 14.46
C TYR A 210 -5.66 10.67 13.13
N TRP A 211 -5.55 9.67 12.25
CA TRP A 211 -5.06 9.88 10.89
C TRP A 211 -5.95 10.84 10.10
N GLN A 212 -7.26 10.62 10.11
CA GLN A 212 -8.22 11.54 9.47
C GLN A 212 -8.13 12.98 10.00
N ARG A 213 -7.67 13.16 11.23
CA ARG A 213 -7.49 14.47 11.87
C ARG A 213 -6.07 15.02 11.77
N GLN A 214 -5.20 14.38 11.01
CA GLN A 214 -3.79 14.77 10.83
C GLN A 214 -3.01 14.84 12.16
N LYS A 215 -3.37 14.03 13.14
CA LYS A 215 -2.74 13.94 14.48
C LYS A 215 -2.11 12.58 14.75
N LEU A 216 -1.98 11.73 13.71
CA LEU A 216 -1.50 10.38 13.87
C LEU A 216 -0.09 10.33 14.47
N LYS A 217 0.85 11.10 13.93
CA LYS A 217 2.24 11.12 14.39
C LYS A 217 2.37 11.44 15.88
N GLU A 218 1.58 12.39 16.37
CA GLU A 218 1.60 12.81 17.78
C GLU A 218 0.93 11.79 18.70
N LYS A 219 -0.09 11.09 18.20
CA LYS A 219 -0.95 10.22 19.00
C LYS A 219 -0.53 8.76 18.98
N LEU A 220 0.08 8.29 17.89
CA LEU A 220 0.47 6.89 17.75
C LEU A 220 1.32 6.35 18.91
N PRO A 221 2.31 7.08 19.47
CA PRO A 221 3.08 6.59 20.63
C PRO A 221 2.24 6.33 21.88
N VAL A 222 1.07 6.99 22.01
CA VAL A 222 0.16 6.78 23.14
C VAL A 222 -0.80 5.60 22.90
N LEU A 223 -1.08 5.31 21.61
CA LEU A 223 -2.00 4.23 21.21
C LEU A 223 -1.35 2.85 21.30
N VAL A 224 -0.04 2.76 21.05
CA VAL A 224 0.66 1.48 20.99
C VAL A 224 0.89 0.88 22.39
N SER A 225 0.86 -0.45 22.45
CA SER A 225 1.33 -1.23 23.59
C SER A 225 2.77 -1.67 23.33
N HIS A 226 3.53 -1.92 24.39
CA HIS A 226 4.90 -2.44 24.26
C HIS A 226 4.93 -3.91 24.66
N TRP A 227 5.47 -4.75 23.79
CA TRP A 227 5.62 -6.16 24.04
C TRP A 227 6.99 -6.65 23.53
N HIS A 228 7.86 -7.11 24.45
CA HIS A 228 9.21 -7.66 24.14
C HIS A 228 10.04 -6.81 23.15
N GLY A 229 9.92 -5.48 23.24
CA GLY A 229 10.64 -4.55 22.36
C GLY A 229 9.94 -4.23 21.05
N VAL A 230 8.74 -4.77 20.83
CA VAL A 230 7.86 -4.47 19.70
C VAL A 230 6.75 -3.53 20.17
N ASP A 231 6.50 -2.49 19.43
CA ASP A 231 5.30 -1.68 19.59
C ASP A 231 4.14 -2.37 18.89
N VAL A 232 3.02 -2.51 19.58
CA VAL A 232 1.86 -3.26 19.12
C VAL A 232 0.66 -2.34 19.01
N LEU A 233 0.11 -2.23 17.81
CA LEU A 233 -1.19 -1.64 17.57
C LEU A 233 -2.18 -2.78 17.34
N THR A 234 -3.08 -2.94 18.31
CA THR A 234 -4.05 -4.04 18.28
C THR A 234 -5.12 -3.81 17.22
N GLY A 235 -5.78 -4.88 16.79
CA GLY A 235 -6.91 -4.83 15.89
C GLY A 235 -8.08 -4.00 16.41
N MET A 236 -9.23 -4.15 15.83
CA MET A 236 -10.41 -3.38 16.17
C MET A 236 -11.24 -4.06 17.24
N ASN A 237 -11.85 -3.27 18.11
CA ASN A 237 -12.82 -3.79 19.10
C ASN A 237 -14.16 -4.20 18.44
N CYS A 238 -14.44 -3.66 17.26
CA CYS A 238 -15.66 -3.92 16.50
C CYS A 238 -15.31 -4.43 15.10
N PRO A 239 -15.63 -5.69 14.78
CA PRO A 239 -15.34 -6.26 13.45
C PRO A 239 -16.00 -5.51 12.30
N GLU A 240 -17.15 -4.87 12.54
CA GLU A 240 -17.87 -4.08 11.56
C GLU A 240 -17.08 -2.85 11.10
N ASP A 241 -16.32 -2.23 11.99
CA ASP A 241 -15.51 -1.06 11.68
C ASP A 241 -14.41 -1.40 10.65
N LEU A 242 -13.84 -2.61 10.75
CA LEU A 242 -12.86 -3.08 9.77
C LEU A 242 -13.42 -3.12 8.35
N CYS A 243 -14.71 -3.51 8.23
CA CYS A 243 -15.40 -3.61 6.97
C CYS A 243 -15.96 -2.27 6.46
N ALA A 244 -16.16 -1.30 7.34
CA ALA A 244 -16.71 0.00 6.99
C ALA A 244 -15.69 0.90 6.28
N ILE A 245 -14.40 0.66 6.53
CA ILE A 245 -13.30 1.44 5.95
C ILE A 245 -12.82 0.75 4.66
N GLN A 246 -12.57 1.53 3.60
CA GLN A 246 -12.12 0.98 2.32
C GLN A 246 -10.67 0.45 2.41
N PRO A 247 -10.32 -0.62 1.67
CA PRO A 247 -8.97 -1.19 1.68
C PRO A 247 -7.87 -0.19 1.35
N GLU A 248 -8.17 0.76 0.47
CA GLU A 248 -7.24 1.82 0.05
C GLU A 248 -6.93 2.78 1.20
N GLU A 249 -7.89 3.07 2.06
CA GLU A 249 -7.68 3.95 3.22
C GLU A 249 -6.80 3.28 4.27
N TRP A 250 -6.94 1.96 4.45
CA TRP A 250 -6.02 1.17 5.28
C TRP A 250 -4.59 1.23 4.75
N SER A 251 -4.44 1.08 3.44
CA SER A 251 -3.12 1.17 2.80
C SER A 251 -2.49 2.55 3.00
N GLN A 252 -3.27 3.60 2.83
CA GLN A 252 -2.82 4.98 3.05
C GLN A 252 -2.42 5.23 4.51
N LEU A 253 -3.18 4.73 5.47
CA LEU A 253 -2.84 4.83 6.89
C LEU A 253 -1.51 4.15 7.20
N ILE A 254 -1.31 2.91 6.72
CA ILE A 254 -0.07 2.16 6.96
C ILE A 254 1.13 2.85 6.31
N LEU A 255 0.99 3.31 5.06
CA LEU A 255 2.05 4.06 4.38
C LEU A 255 2.37 5.37 5.11
N LYS A 256 1.36 6.04 5.65
CA LYS A 256 1.56 7.26 6.45
C LYS A 256 2.32 6.97 7.74
N ILE A 257 2.01 5.87 8.41
CA ILE A 257 2.78 5.41 9.57
C ILE A 257 4.24 5.17 9.17
N ALA A 258 4.47 4.43 8.10
CA ALA A 258 5.82 4.11 7.62
C ALA A 258 6.65 5.36 7.25
N GLN A 259 5.99 6.41 6.75
CA GLN A 259 6.66 7.64 6.30
C GLN A 259 6.89 8.68 7.41
N GLU A 260 5.96 8.79 8.35
CA GLU A 260 5.94 9.90 9.33
C GLU A 260 6.44 9.50 10.71
N THR A 261 6.62 8.21 10.98
CA THR A 261 7.07 7.72 12.27
C THR A 261 8.52 7.23 12.22
N GLU A 262 9.10 6.97 13.40
CA GLU A 262 10.49 6.51 13.52
C GLU A 262 10.61 4.98 13.47
N TYR A 263 9.55 4.27 13.05
CA TYR A 263 9.63 2.83 12.88
C TYR A 263 10.51 2.46 11.68
N ALA A 264 11.44 1.57 11.93
CA ALA A 264 12.35 1.06 10.91
C ALA A 264 11.83 -0.23 10.25
N ALA A 265 10.73 -0.80 10.74
CA ALA A 265 9.98 -1.89 10.10
C ALA A 265 8.55 -1.96 10.63
N ILE A 266 7.63 -2.43 9.78
CA ILE A 266 6.24 -2.72 10.14
C ILE A 266 5.94 -4.18 9.83
N VAL A 267 5.31 -4.88 10.78
CA VAL A 267 4.80 -6.25 10.59
C VAL A 267 3.29 -6.21 10.61
N LEU A 268 2.65 -6.64 9.52
CA LEU A 268 1.20 -6.70 9.39
C LEU A 268 0.73 -8.14 9.56
N ASP A 269 -0.02 -8.42 10.62
CA ASP A 269 -0.77 -9.69 10.76
C ASP A 269 -2.11 -9.54 10.07
N ILE A 270 -2.18 -10.00 8.81
CA ILE A 270 -3.33 -9.81 7.95
C ILE A 270 -4.33 -10.93 8.23
N GLY A 271 -5.50 -10.56 8.69
CA GLY A 271 -6.59 -11.49 8.99
C GLY A 271 -6.97 -12.36 7.79
N SER A 272 -8.06 -13.09 7.89
CA SER A 272 -8.52 -14.03 6.84
C SER A 272 -9.29 -13.35 5.70
N LYS A 273 -9.49 -12.04 5.75
CA LYS A 273 -10.31 -11.29 4.77
C LYS A 273 -9.52 -10.96 3.51
N LEU A 274 -9.73 -11.74 2.46
CA LEU A 274 -9.05 -11.57 1.17
C LEU A 274 -9.38 -10.25 0.47
N TRP A 275 -10.55 -9.63 0.73
CA TRP A 275 -10.93 -8.36 0.12
C TRP A 275 -10.09 -7.16 0.57
N LEU A 276 -9.47 -7.23 1.76
CA LEU A 276 -8.47 -6.25 2.22
C LEU A 276 -7.12 -6.43 1.52
N ALA A 277 -6.91 -7.60 0.93
CA ALA A 277 -5.60 -8.11 0.62
C ALA A 277 -4.92 -7.37 -0.53
N ASP A 278 -5.64 -7.04 -1.61
CA ASP A 278 -5.02 -6.50 -2.82
C ASP A 278 -4.22 -5.22 -2.56
N SER A 279 -4.82 -4.23 -1.92
CA SER A 279 -4.16 -2.96 -1.64
C SER A 279 -3.04 -3.10 -0.61
N ILE A 280 -3.24 -3.96 0.42
CA ILE A 280 -2.26 -4.18 1.49
C ILE A 280 -1.09 -5.04 0.98
N PHE A 281 -1.35 -6.08 0.19
CA PHE A 281 -0.29 -6.95 -0.31
C PHE A 281 0.68 -6.21 -1.22
N LEU A 282 0.19 -5.30 -2.07
CA LEU A 282 1.02 -4.54 -3.00
C LEU A 282 2.04 -3.64 -2.29
N MET A 283 1.74 -3.14 -1.10
CA MET A 283 2.66 -2.31 -0.35
C MET A 283 3.69 -3.12 0.45
N CYS A 284 3.49 -4.44 0.64
CA CYS A 284 4.43 -5.27 1.38
C CYS A 284 5.73 -5.44 0.62
N SER A 285 6.86 -5.18 1.29
CA SER A 285 8.19 -5.49 0.78
C SER A 285 8.40 -7.00 0.65
N GLN A 286 7.81 -7.77 1.57
CA GLN A 286 7.80 -9.23 1.60
C GLN A 286 6.45 -9.70 2.14
N LEU A 287 5.88 -10.74 1.53
CA LEU A 287 4.67 -11.41 1.99
C LEU A 287 5.01 -12.83 2.45
N TYR A 288 4.87 -13.09 3.73
CA TYR A 288 5.01 -14.43 4.29
C TYR A 288 3.65 -15.14 4.34
N VAL A 289 3.63 -16.38 3.85
CA VAL A 289 2.40 -17.17 3.80
C VAL A 289 2.58 -18.45 4.62
N PRO A 290 2.23 -18.43 5.92
CA PRO A 290 2.25 -19.62 6.74
C PRO A 290 1.24 -20.66 6.23
N VAL A 291 1.68 -21.91 6.09
CA VAL A 291 0.87 -23.03 5.60
C VAL A 291 1.06 -24.26 6.47
N LEU A 292 0.05 -25.14 6.45
CA LEU A 292 0.12 -26.45 7.05
C LEU A 292 0.55 -27.49 6.01
N SER A 293 1.20 -28.56 6.46
CA SER A 293 1.65 -29.64 5.58
C SER A 293 0.52 -30.53 5.03
N GLU A 294 -0.69 -30.37 5.55
CA GLU A 294 -1.86 -31.15 5.18
C GLU A 294 -2.31 -30.89 3.74
N ARG A 295 -2.91 -31.91 3.10
CA ARG A 295 -3.34 -31.83 1.70
C ARG A 295 -4.34 -30.70 1.44
N LEU A 296 -5.33 -30.53 2.30
CA LEU A 296 -6.35 -29.48 2.15
C LEU A 296 -5.75 -28.08 2.25
N ALA A 297 -4.77 -27.90 3.14
CA ALA A 297 -4.06 -26.65 3.28
C ALA A 297 -3.25 -26.31 2.02
N LYS A 298 -2.58 -27.30 1.43
CA LYS A 298 -1.86 -27.13 0.16
C LYS A 298 -2.80 -26.81 -1.01
N ASP A 299 -3.98 -27.41 -1.04
CA ASP A 299 -4.99 -27.13 -2.07
C ASP A 299 -5.51 -25.67 -1.93
N GLN A 300 -5.71 -25.17 -0.70
CA GLN A 300 -6.11 -23.78 -0.46
C GLN A 300 -5.00 -22.79 -0.83
N GLN A 301 -3.75 -23.12 -0.47
CA GLN A 301 -2.59 -22.33 -0.88
C GLN A 301 -2.51 -22.20 -2.41
N ARG A 302 -2.63 -23.33 -3.13
CA ARG A 302 -2.59 -23.32 -4.61
C ARG A 302 -3.71 -22.48 -5.22
N ARG A 303 -4.91 -22.49 -4.63
CA ARG A 303 -6.02 -21.62 -5.08
C ARG A 303 -5.70 -20.15 -4.86
N PHE A 304 -5.04 -19.82 -3.78
CA PHE A 304 -4.59 -18.46 -3.51
C PHE A 304 -3.53 -18.00 -4.53
N GLU A 305 -2.53 -18.84 -4.83
CA GLU A 305 -1.53 -18.55 -5.87
C GLU A 305 -2.18 -18.33 -7.24
N LEU A 306 -3.09 -19.21 -7.64
CA LEU A 306 -3.85 -19.08 -8.90
C LEU A 306 -4.73 -17.82 -8.93
N TRP A 307 -5.25 -17.40 -7.79
CA TRP A 307 -6.01 -16.15 -7.69
C TRP A 307 -5.11 -14.94 -7.89
N LEU A 308 -3.91 -14.92 -7.30
CA LEU A 308 -2.90 -13.88 -7.52
C LEU A 308 -2.46 -13.81 -8.99
N GLU A 309 -2.17 -14.96 -9.61
CA GLU A 309 -1.81 -15.03 -11.04
C GLU A 309 -2.91 -14.44 -11.94
N LYS A 310 -4.17 -14.77 -11.68
CA LYS A 310 -5.31 -14.25 -12.46
C LYS A 310 -5.50 -12.75 -12.31
N ASN A 311 -5.18 -12.19 -11.16
CA ASN A 311 -5.30 -10.76 -10.89
C ASN A 311 -4.07 -9.96 -11.35
N GLY A 312 -3.09 -10.60 -12.01
CA GLY A 312 -1.90 -9.94 -12.54
C GLY A 312 -0.90 -9.51 -11.46
N SER A 313 -0.90 -10.18 -10.31
CA SER A 313 -0.03 -9.87 -9.17
C SER A 313 1.32 -10.62 -9.25
N ASP A 314 1.94 -10.68 -10.45
CA ASP A 314 3.20 -11.40 -10.68
C ASP A 314 4.35 -10.89 -9.78
N GLU A 315 4.42 -9.59 -9.54
CA GLU A 315 5.43 -8.99 -8.66
C GLU A 315 5.24 -9.42 -7.19
N LEU A 316 3.99 -9.55 -6.77
CA LEU A 316 3.68 -10.04 -5.43
C LEU A 316 4.09 -11.51 -5.27
N LEU A 317 3.86 -12.33 -6.29
CA LEU A 317 4.30 -13.74 -6.28
C LEU A 317 5.83 -13.86 -6.12
N GLN A 318 6.61 -12.94 -6.69
CA GLN A 318 8.07 -12.91 -6.50
C GLN A 318 8.48 -12.53 -5.07
N ARG A 319 7.68 -11.69 -4.40
CA ARG A 319 7.90 -11.25 -3.02
C ARG A 319 7.18 -12.13 -1.98
N MET A 320 6.47 -13.15 -2.45
CA MET A 320 5.76 -14.08 -1.58
C MET A 320 6.67 -15.23 -1.16
N GLN A 321 6.68 -15.53 0.13
CA GLN A 321 7.43 -16.65 0.68
C GLN A 321 6.51 -17.56 1.51
N ILE A 322 6.39 -18.80 1.06
CA ILE A 322 5.65 -19.83 1.78
C ILE A 322 6.49 -20.30 2.94
N VAL A 323 5.91 -20.33 4.12
CA VAL A 323 6.57 -20.74 5.36
C VAL A 323 5.78 -21.86 6.05
N THR A 324 6.50 -22.84 6.58
CA THR A 324 5.90 -23.91 7.38
C THR A 324 6.49 -23.80 8.78
N LEU A 325 5.72 -23.23 9.70
CA LEU A 325 6.18 -23.04 11.06
C LEU A 325 6.24 -24.39 11.79
N PRO A 326 7.36 -24.72 12.46
CA PRO A 326 7.41 -25.88 13.35
C PRO A 326 6.33 -25.81 14.43
N GLN A 327 5.88 -26.98 14.91
CA GLN A 327 4.83 -27.03 15.93
C GLN A 327 5.29 -26.30 17.20
N CYS A 328 4.45 -25.35 17.64
CA CYS A 328 4.64 -24.65 18.90
C CYS A 328 3.82 -25.31 20.00
N ALA A 329 4.20 -25.10 21.27
CA ALA A 329 3.42 -25.54 22.42
C ALA A 329 1.98 -25.02 22.33
N GLN A 330 1.01 -25.90 22.54
CA GLN A 330 -0.41 -25.56 22.47
C GLN A 330 -1.02 -25.16 23.82
N ASN A 331 -0.33 -25.46 24.90
CA ASN A 331 -0.78 -25.21 26.27
C ASN A 331 -0.10 -23.96 26.82
N GLY A 332 -0.80 -23.26 27.71
CA GLY A 332 -0.33 -22.04 28.36
C GLY A 332 -0.93 -20.75 27.78
N THR A 333 -0.62 -19.65 28.41
CA THR A 333 -0.98 -18.29 27.96
C THR A 333 -0.31 -17.97 26.62
N MET A 334 -0.79 -16.96 25.91
CA MET A 334 -0.16 -16.57 24.64
C MET A 334 1.30 -16.14 24.85
N LYS A 335 1.59 -15.46 25.94
CA LYS A 335 2.94 -15.06 26.32
C LYS A 335 3.86 -16.26 26.50
N GLU A 336 3.47 -17.25 27.31
CA GLU A 336 4.27 -18.46 27.53
C GLU A 336 4.50 -19.24 26.22
N ARG A 337 3.49 -19.30 25.37
CA ARG A 337 3.57 -19.99 24.07
C ARG A 337 4.54 -19.28 23.12
N LEU A 338 4.54 -17.96 23.11
CA LEU A 338 5.45 -17.16 22.28
C LEU A 338 6.88 -17.22 22.82
N GLU A 339 7.08 -17.12 24.12
CA GLU A 339 8.39 -17.31 24.75
C GLU A 339 8.97 -18.68 24.43
N TYR A 340 8.15 -19.74 24.56
CA TYR A 340 8.58 -21.08 24.18
C TYR A 340 8.91 -21.20 22.69
N ALA A 341 8.08 -20.64 21.84
CA ALA A 341 8.30 -20.63 20.39
C ALA A 341 9.56 -19.87 20.00
N LEU A 342 9.84 -18.73 20.65
CA LEU A 342 11.01 -17.89 20.40
C LEU A 342 12.33 -18.64 20.63
N TRP A 343 12.41 -19.40 21.72
CA TRP A 343 13.60 -20.16 22.09
C TRP A 343 13.63 -21.58 21.52
N GLY A 344 12.55 -22.02 20.87
CA GLY A 344 12.41 -23.32 20.24
C GLY A 344 12.70 -23.31 18.74
N GLU A 345 12.34 -24.42 18.10
CA GLU A 345 12.53 -24.64 16.65
C GLU A 345 11.86 -23.58 15.78
N ALA A 346 10.72 -23.03 16.20
CA ALA A 346 10.03 -21.97 15.47
C ALA A 346 10.84 -20.68 15.43
N GLY A 347 11.41 -20.27 16.56
CA GLY A 347 12.28 -19.11 16.62
C GLY A 347 13.57 -19.29 15.83
N ASP A 348 14.16 -20.50 15.85
CA ASP A 348 15.32 -20.82 15.02
C ASP A 348 14.98 -20.77 13.53
N TYR A 349 13.81 -21.28 13.17
CA TYR A 349 13.32 -21.21 11.80
C TYR A 349 13.18 -19.76 11.32
N VAL A 350 12.50 -18.89 12.10
CA VAL A 350 12.32 -17.47 11.73
C VAL A 350 13.65 -16.74 11.70
N ARG A 351 14.56 -16.98 12.66
CA ARG A 351 15.93 -16.42 12.64
C ARG A 351 16.69 -16.78 11.36
N ASN A 352 16.57 -18.03 10.91
CA ASN A 352 17.21 -18.45 9.67
C ASN A 352 16.58 -17.81 8.43
N LEU A 353 15.27 -17.60 8.46
CA LEU A 353 14.50 -16.99 7.37
C LEU A 353 14.92 -15.53 7.13
N ILE A 354 15.13 -14.78 8.21
CA ILE A 354 15.45 -13.34 8.14
C ILE A 354 16.96 -13.05 8.16
N LYS A 355 17.81 -14.04 7.99
CA LYS A 355 19.28 -13.80 7.98
C LYS A 355 19.73 -12.85 6.89
N SER A 356 19.03 -12.81 5.76
CA SER A 356 19.30 -11.88 4.67
C SER A 356 18.91 -10.43 4.99
N GLU A 357 18.07 -10.24 6.00
CA GLU A 357 17.62 -8.92 6.50
C GLU A 357 18.61 -8.30 7.50
N TRP A 358 19.66 -9.04 7.83
CA TRP A 358 20.67 -8.67 8.81
C TRP A 358 21.96 -8.25 8.12
#